data_91d4712c17dc4b0e530923de509a5ecf
#
_entry.id   91d4712c17dc4b0e530923de509a5ecf
#
_cell.length_a   1.000
_cell.length_b   1.000
_cell.length_c   1.000
_cell.angle_alpha   90.00
_cell.angle_beta   90.00
_cell.angle_gamma   90.00
#
_symmetry.space_group_name_H-M   'P 1'
#
loop_
_entity.id
_entity.type
_entity.pdbx_description
1 polymer ?
#
loop_
_entity_poly.entity_id
_entity_poly.type
_entity_poly.pdbx_seq_one_letter_code
_entity_poly.pdbx_strand_id
1 'polypeptide(L)'
;ASKTPPWRSRMLVALVAASFLLLLGRAVYIQVIGTDFYVKQGEKRYVHNLDVPASRGRIVDRNGLILATSVSAVSLWAIPKEFEATPAQRRQLVRLLGLTAKELDERLASGSATFAWIRRQVDDDLWKQVKALGIKGLYDARAYKRKYPEGEAAAHVVGFTNVEDRGQEGVELAFDRDLEGRDGQC
;
A
#
# COMPACT_ATOMS: atom_id res chain seq x y z
N ALA A 1 63.41 25.61 -21.67
CA ALA A 1 62.10 25.75 -20.97
C ALA A 1 61.22 26.74 -21.76
N SER A 2 60.24 26.24 -22.50
CA SER A 2 59.32 27.05 -23.30
C SER A 2 58.35 27.75 -22.33
N LYS A 3 58.54 29.07 -22.13
CA LYS A 3 57.63 29.91 -21.37
C LYS A 3 56.32 30.02 -22.18
N THR A 4 55.26 29.44 -21.71
CA THR A 4 53.93 29.62 -22.31
C THR A 4 53.59 31.11 -22.31
N PRO A 5 53.10 31.67 -23.44
CA PRO A 5 52.75 33.06 -23.50
C PRO A 5 51.68 33.42 -22.48
N PRO A 6 51.75 34.55 -21.76
CA PRO A 6 50.89 34.92 -20.65
C PRO A 6 49.39 35.04 -21.06
N TRP A 7 49.12 35.19 -22.34
CA TRP A 7 47.78 35.20 -22.87
C TRP A 7 47.07 33.85 -22.78
N ARG A 8 47.77 32.69 -23.00
CA ARG A 8 47.22 31.36 -22.89
C ARG A 8 46.81 31.01 -21.45
N SER A 9 47.64 31.39 -20.46
CA SER A 9 47.29 31.18 -19.05
C SER A 9 46.08 32.02 -18.61
N ARG A 10 45.97 33.26 -19.09
CA ARG A 10 44.78 34.12 -18.84
C ARG A 10 43.54 33.54 -19.45
N MET A 11 43.59 32.99 -20.67
CA MET A 11 42.46 32.31 -21.30
C MET A 11 42.00 31.08 -20.52
N LEU A 12 42.92 30.25 -20.04
CA LEU A 12 42.59 29.09 -19.23
C LEU A 12 41.89 29.49 -17.91
N VAL A 13 42.47 30.51 -17.23
CA VAL A 13 41.85 31.02 -15.98
C VAL A 13 40.47 31.60 -16.25
N ALA A 14 40.29 32.36 -17.34
CA ALA A 14 38.97 32.88 -17.71
C ALA A 14 37.95 31.79 -18.02
N LEU A 15 38.35 30.71 -18.70
CA LEU A 15 37.51 29.56 -19.02
C LEU A 15 37.09 28.80 -17.76
N VAL A 16 38.03 28.59 -16.83
CA VAL A 16 37.72 27.96 -15.53
C VAL A 16 36.80 28.86 -14.71
N ALA A 17 37.06 30.17 -14.64
CA ALA A 17 36.18 31.11 -13.92
C ALA A 17 34.78 31.15 -14.52
N ALA A 18 34.64 31.13 -15.84
CA ALA A 18 33.35 31.08 -16.51
C ALA A 18 32.58 29.78 -16.22
N SER A 19 33.26 28.61 -16.17
CA SER A 19 32.62 27.34 -15.79
C SER A 19 32.14 27.35 -14.34
N PHE A 20 32.92 27.92 -13.39
CA PHE A 20 32.47 28.07 -12.02
C PHE A 20 31.27 29.01 -11.86
N LEU A 21 31.25 30.12 -12.59
CA LEU A 21 30.11 31.03 -12.60
C LEU A 21 28.85 30.36 -13.15
N LEU A 22 28.97 29.53 -14.19
CA LEU A 22 27.87 28.77 -14.76
C LEU A 22 27.34 27.72 -13.77
N LEU A 23 28.23 27.02 -13.06
CA LEU A 23 27.84 26.07 -12.01
C LEU A 23 27.16 26.77 -10.82
N LEU A 24 27.69 27.91 -10.38
CA LEU A 24 27.06 28.73 -9.35
C LEU A 24 25.65 29.19 -9.75
N GLY A 25 25.52 29.73 -10.97
CA GLY A 25 24.21 30.11 -11.52
C GLY A 25 23.23 28.94 -11.58
N ARG A 26 23.73 27.76 -11.96
CA ARG A 26 22.91 26.53 -11.96
C ARG A 26 22.51 26.08 -10.55
N ALA A 27 23.42 26.20 -9.58
CA ALA A 27 23.14 25.85 -8.20
C ALA A 27 22.07 26.76 -7.59
N VAL A 28 22.21 28.08 -7.80
CA VAL A 28 21.20 29.08 -7.37
C VAL A 28 19.84 28.82 -8.05
N TYR A 29 19.83 28.54 -9.35
CA TYR A 29 18.61 28.22 -10.08
C TYR A 29 17.87 27.03 -9.48
N ILE A 30 18.60 25.95 -9.16
CA ILE A 30 18.02 24.73 -8.56
C ILE A 30 17.52 25.03 -7.14
N GLN A 31 18.29 25.78 -6.33
CA GLN A 31 17.95 26.04 -4.92
C GLN A 31 16.84 27.07 -4.73
N VAL A 32 16.70 28.05 -5.62
CA VAL A 32 15.73 29.15 -5.44
C VAL A 32 14.49 28.96 -6.31
N ILE A 33 14.66 28.58 -7.57
CA ILE A 33 13.56 28.50 -8.54
C ILE A 33 13.03 27.08 -8.71
N GLY A 34 13.90 26.09 -8.63
CA GLY A 34 13.55 24.68 -8.81
C GLY A 34 13.09 23.96 -7.54
N THR A 35 13.19 24.58 -6.37
CA THR A 35 12.92 23.91 -5.08
C THR A 35 11.52 23.32 -5.03
N ASP A 36 10.49 24.05 -5.43
CA ASP A 36 9.10 23.58 -5.41
C ASP A 36 8.87 22.35 -6.31
N PHE A 37 9.56 22.30 -7.46
CA PHE A 37 9.46 21.16 -8.36
C PHE A 37 10.13 19.90 -7.77
N TYR A 38 11.32 20.04 -7.20
CA TYR A 38 12.06 18.94 -6.62
C TYR A 38 11.47 18.47 -5.28
N VAL A 39 10.93 19.38 -4.47
CA VAL A 39 10.18 19.06 -3.26
C VAL A 39 8.91 18.29 -3.62
N LYS A 40 8.11 18.76 -4.57
CA LYS A 40 6.91 18.05 -5.04
C LYS A 40 7.20 16.68 -5.66
N GLN A 41 8.35 16.51 -6.32
CA GLN A 41 8.77 15.18 -6.80
C GLN A 41 9.28 14.28 -5.67
N GLY A 42 9.93 14.85 -4.67
CA GLY A 42 10.32 14.16 -3.44
C GLY A 42 9.08 13.72 -2.64
N GLU A 43 8.15 14.62 -2.40
CA GLU A 43 6.90 14.34 -1.70
C GLU A 43 6.08 13.24 -2.38
N LYS A 44 5.98 13.21 -3.70
CA LYS A 44 5.32 12.12 -4.44
C LYS A 44 5.93 10.74 -4.22
N ARG A 45 7.16 10.66 -3.76
CA ARG A 45 7.84 9.40 -3.42
C ARG A 45 7.67 9.01 -1.95
N TYR A 46 7.40 9.96 -1.06
CA TYR A 46 7.31 9.75 0.39
C TYR A 46 5.90 9.94 0.95
N VAL A 47 5.08 10.76 0.32
CA VAL A 47 3.67 10.88 0.68
C VAL A 47 2.92 9.71 0.01
N HIS A 48 3.01 8.53 0.60
CA HIS A 48 1.90 7.62 0.50
C HIS A 48 0.76 8.26 1.29
N ASN A 49 -0.26 8.78 0.62
CA ASN A 49 -1.53 9.04 1.25
C ASN A 49 -1.91 7.72 1.94
N LEU A 50 -1.78 7.70 3.25
CA LEU A 50 -2.33 6.62 4.04
C LEU A 50 -3.84 6.81 3.99
N ASP A 51 -4.45 6.24 2.97
CA ASP A 51 -5.90 6.06 2.95
C ASP A 51 -6.22 5.18 4.16
N VAL A 52 -6.82 5.77 5.17
CA VAL A 52 -7.33 5.04 6.32
C VAL A 52 -8.70 4.53 5.92
N PRO A 53 -8.82 3.24 5.56
CA PRO A 53 -10.09 2.70 5.14
C PRO A 53 -11.12 2.87 6.26
N ALA A 54 -12.29 3.38 5.92
CA ALA A 54 -13.38 3.52 6.86
C ALA A 54 -14.03 2.15 7.12
N SER A 55 -14.50 1.93 8.36
CA SER A 55 -15.30 0.75 8.67
C SER A 55 -16.73 0.97 8.21
N ARG A 56 -17.32 -0.04 7.58
CA ARG A 56 -18.73 -0.06 7.17
C ARG A 56 -19.65 0.02 8.39
N GLY A 57 -20.75 0.77 8.28
CA GLY A 57 -21.72 0.98 9.34
C GLY A 57 -22.32 -0.34 9.86
N ARG A 58 -22.71 -0.37 11.14
CA ARG A 58 -23.35 -1.54 11.76
C ARG A 58 -24.82 -1.61 11.36
N ILE A 59 -25.33 -2.83 11.21
CA ILE A 59 -26.75 -3.09 11.07
C ILE A 59 -27.23 -3.70 12.38
N VAL A 60 -28.23 -3.09 12.96
CA VAL A 60 -28.83 -3.55 14.22
C VAL A 60 -30.33 -3.71 14.07
N ASP A 61 -30.93 -4.57 14.87
CA ASP A 61 -32.38 -4.68 14.97
C ASP A 61 -32.97 -3.54 15.82
N ARG A 62 -34.31 -3.52 15.97
CA ARG A 62 -35.04 -2.54 16.81
C ARG A 62 -34.65 -2.56 18.29
N ASN A 63 -34.08 -3.65 18.77
CA ASN A 63 -33.69 -3.86 20.18
C ASN A 63 -32.19 -3.58 20.37
N GLY A 64 -31.46 -3.22 19.32
CA GLY A 64 -30.02 -2.97 19.35
C GLY A 64 -29.16 -4.23 19.15
N LEU A 65 -29.75 -5.38 18.83
CA LEU A 65 -29.00 -6.60 18.52
C LEU A 65 -28.22 -6.40 17.21
N ILE A 66 -26.93 -6.73 17.23
CA ILE A 66 -26.03 -6.54 16.08
C ILE A 66 -26.28 -7.67 15.06
N LEU A 67 -26.83 -7.32 13.92
CA LEU A 67 -27.05 -8.23 12.78
C LEU A 67 -25.86 -8.28 11.84
N ALA A 68 -25.15 -7.15 11.65
CA ALA A 68 -23.90 -7.07 10.88
C ALA A 68 -22.96 -6.03 11.47
N THR A 69 -21.67 -6.37 11.54
CA THR A 69 -20.63 -5.45 12.01
C THR A 69 -19.32 -5.70 11.26
N SER A 70 -18.52 -4.64 11.09
CA SER A 70 -17.16 -4.75 10.55
C SER A 70 -16.16 -4.93 11.69
N VAL A 71 -15.28 -5.90 11.57
CA VAL A 71 -14.16 -6.12 12.49
C VAL A 71 -12.84 -5.85 11.78
N SER A 72 -11.85 -5.41 12.55
CA SER A 72 -10.49 -5.21 12.03
C SER A 72 -9.97 -6.49 11.39
N ALA A 73 -9.35 -6.34 10.24
CA ALA A 73 -8.67 -7.39 9.51
C ALA A 73 -7.48 -6.81 8.76
N VAL A 74 -6.68 -7.67 8.19
CA VAL A 74 -5.48 -7.31 7.43
C VAL A 74 -5.52 -7.95 6.06
N SER A 75 -5.19 -7.19 5.03
CA SER A 75 -4.98 -7.71 3.68
C SER A 75 -3.49 -7.84 3.41
N LEU A 76 -3.05 -9.03 3.04
CA LEU A 76 -1.65 -9.34 2.75
C LEU A 76 -1.36 -9.19 1.27
N TRP A 77 -0.33 -8.43 0.97
CA TRP A 77 0.16 -8.25 -0.38
C TRP A 77 1.68 -8.40 -0.44
N ALA A 78 2.20 -8.70 -1.59
CA ALA A 78 3.63 -8.87 -1.78
C ALA A 78 4.12 -8.11 -3.01
N ILE A 79 5.40 -7.75 -3.00
CA ILE A 79 6.14 -7.32 -4.18
C ILE A 79 6.82 -8.56 -4.77
N PRO A 80 6.35 -9.13 -5.90
CA PRO A 80 6.87 -10.40 -6.42
C PRO A 80 8.37 -10.40 -6.65
N LYS A 81 8.95 -9.26 -7.06
CA LYS A 81 10.40 -9.12 -7.28
C LYS A 81 11.23 -9.14 -5.99
N GLU A 82 10.65 -8.76 -4.86
CA GLU A 82 11.32 -8.67 -3.57
C GLU A 82 10.92 -9.81 -2.64
N PHE A 83 10.00 -10.69 -3.09
CA PHE A 83 9.50 -11.78 -2.28
C PHE A 83 10.56 -12.87 -2.12
N GLU A 84 11.24 -12.84 -0.98
CA GLU A 84 12.27 -13.81 -0.60
C GLU A 84 11.79 -14.64 0.59
N ALA A 85 11.46 -15.89 0.34
CA ALA A 85 11.05 -16.83 1.38
C ALA A 85 11.80 -18.16 1.22
N THR A 86 12.36 -18.66 2.32
CA THR A 86 12.94 -19.99 2.35
C THR A 86 11.85 -21.06 2.13
N PRO A 87 12.21 -22.28 1.67
CA PRO A 87 11.24 -23.37 1.51
C PRO A 87 10.45 -23.70 2.78
N ALA A 88 11.07 -23.51 3.96
CA ALA A 88 10.41 -23.69 5.26
C ALA A 88 9.37 -22.59 5.53
N GLN A 89 9.75 -21.31 5.35
CA GLN A 89 8.85 -20.16 5.49
C GLN A 89 7.68 -20.24 4.51
N ARG A 90 7.93 -20.65 3.27
CA ARG A 90 6.90 -20.84 2.25
C ARG A 90 5.86 -21.89 2.65
N ARG A 91 6.31 -23.06 3.12
CA ARG A 91 5.42 -24.12 3.62
C ARG A 91 4.59 -23.64 4.81
N GLN A 92 5.20 -22.89 5.71
CA GLN A 92 4.54 -22.37 6.90
C GLN A 92 3.53 -21.28 6.56
N LEU A 93 3.87 -20.36 5.65
CA LEU A 93 2.96 -19.33 5.11
C LEU A 93 1.72 -19.96 4.47
N VAL A 94 1.93 -20.92 3.59
CA VAL A 94 0.87 -21.66 2.89
C VAL A 94 -0.07 -22.34 3.89
N ARG A 95 0.49 -23.01 4.91
CA ARG A 95 -0.29 -23.67 5.97
C ARG A 95 -1.12 -22.65 6.78
N LEU A 96 -0.51 -21.56 7.23
CA LEU A 96 -1.18 -20.52 8.01
C LEU A 96 -2.31 -19.86 7.22
N LEU A 97 -2.06 -19.53 5.96
CA LEU A 97 -3.05 -18.88 5.12
C LEU A 97 -4.08 -19.85 4.52
N GLY A 98 -3.95 -21.16 4.71
CA GLY A 98 -4.85 -22.16 4.11
C GLY A 98 -4.83 -22.14 2.58
N LEU A 99 -3.65 -21.86 2.00
CA LEU A 99 -3.42 -21.85 0.56
C LEU A 99 -2.70 -23.14 0.13
N THR A 100 -2.65 -23.39 -1.15
CA THR A 100 -1.72 -24.37 -1.74
C THR A 100 -0.45 -23.66 -2.22
N ALA A 101 0.65 -24.39 -2.36
CA ALA A 101 1.88 -23.81 -2.91
C ALA A 101 1.67 -23.28 -4.33
N LYS A 102 0.86 -23.97 -5.12
CA LYS A 102 0.50 -23.57 -6.49
C LYS A 102 -0.29 -22.25 -6.51
N GLU A 103 -1.28 -22.12 -5.65
CA GLU A 103 -2.06 -20.86 -5.53
C GLU A 103 -1.18 -19.68 -5.11
N LEU A 104 -0.22 -19.89 -4.20
CA LEU A 104 0.73 -18.84 -3.84
C LEU A 104 1.55 -18.41 -5.05
N ASP A 105 2.06 -19.36 -5.83
CA ASP A 105 2.83 -19.07 -7.04
C ASP A 105 1.99 -18.39 -8.12
N GLU A 106 0.76 -18.82 -8.33
CA GLU A 106 -0.17 -18.20 -9.26
C GLU A 106 -0.50 -16.76 -8.86
N ARG A 107 -0.71 -16.48 -7.57
CA ARG A 107 -0.98 -15.13 -7.08
C ARG A 107 0.24 -14.22 -7.22
N LEU A 108 1.44 -14.72 -6.97
CA LEU A 108 2.68 -13.98 -7.20
C LEU A 108 2.92 -13.73 -8.70
N ALA A 109 2.52 -14.65 -9.58
CA ALA A 109 2.68 -14.53 -11.01
C ALA A 109 1.59 -13.67 -11.68
N SER A 110 0.35 -13.69 -11.16
CA SER A 110 -0.79 -12.94 -11.70
C SER A 110 -0.77 -11.46 -11.33
N GLY A 111 -0.01 -11.08 -10.30
CA GLY A 111 0.19 -9.70 -9.89
C GLY A 111 1.06 -8.91 -10.87
N SER A 112 1.08 -7.60 -10.70
CA SER A 112 2.07 -6.75 -11.38
C SER A 112 3.47 -7.02 -10.80
N ALA A 113 4.52 -6.58 -11.52
CA ALA A 113 5.90 -6.74 -11.02
C ALA A 113 6.16 -6.09 -9.63
N THR A 114 5.26 -5.20 -9.21
CA THR A 114 5.37 -4.40 -7.98
C THR A 114 4.29 -4.69 -6.96
N PHE A 115 3.23 -5.44 -7.31
CA PHE A 115 2.10 -5.65 -6.42
C PHE A 115 1.34 -6.95 -6.75
N ALA A 116 1.14 -7.80 -5.74
CA ALA A 116 0.33 -9.00 -5.83
C ALA A 116 -0.43 -9.24 -4.51
N TRP A 117 -1.73 -9.41 -4.56
CA TRP A 117 -2.53 -9.82 -3.40
C TRP A 117 -2.24 -11.29 -3.05
N ILE A 118 -1.82 -11.54 -1.81
CA ILE A 118 -1.62 -12.91 -1.31
C ILE A 118 -2.90 -13.43 -0.64
N ARG A 119 -3.42 -12.69 0.34
CA ARG A 119 -4.71 -13.00 0.99
C ARG A 119 -5.33 -11.74 1.55
N ARG A 120 -6.64 -11.59 1.33
CA ARG A 120 -7.41 -10.45 1.86
C ARG A 120 -8.20 -10.86 3.09
N GLN A 121 -8.53 -9.90 3.93
CA GLN A 121 -9.38 -10.08 5.13
C GLN A 121 -8.89 -11.17 6.10
N VAL A 122 -7.59 -11.17 6.35
CA VAL A 122 -6.93 -12.06 7.32
C VAL A 122 -7.17 -11.53 8.73
N ASP A 123 -7.47 -12.40 9.67
CA ASP A 123 -7.65 -12.02 11.07
C ASP A 123 -6.30 -11.56 11.68
N ASP A 124 -6.33 -10.57 12.59
CA ASP A 124 -5.14 -9.96 13.18
C ASP A 124 -4.20 -10.96 13.85
N ASP A 125 -4.75 -11.99 14.52
CA ASP A 125 -3.94 -13.00 15.20
C ASP A 125 -3.19 -13.91 14.22
N LEU A 126 -3.80 -14.20 13.07
CA LEU A 126 -3.15 -14.94 12.00
C LEU A 126 -2.04 -14.09 11.36
N TRP A 127 -2.29 -12.79 11.21
CA TRP A 127 -1.27 -11.86 10.72
C TRP A 127 -0.04 -11.81 11.64
N LYS A 128 -0.22 -11.75 12.95
CA LYS A 128 0.90 -11.78 13.92
C LYS A 128 1.79 -13.00 13.71
N GLN A 129 1.19 -14.17 13.45
CA GLN A 129 1.93 -15.41 13.18
C GLN A 129 2.69 -15.35 11.85
N VAL A 130 2.05 -14.80 10.80
CA VAL A 130 2.69 -14.61 9.48
C VAL A 130 3.84 -13.61 9.58
N LYS A 131 3.65 -12.51 10.31
CA LYS A 131 4.68 -11.48 10.51
C LYS A 131 5.90 -12.03 11.24
N ALA A 132 5.71 -12.96 12.17
CA ALA A 132 6.79 -13.63 12.90
C ALA A 132 7.70 -14.48 11.98
N LEU A 133 7.26 -14.84 10.77
CA LEU A 133 8.08 -15.56 9.80
C LEU A 133 9.18 -14.67 9.17
N GLY A 134 9.05 -13.35 9.25
CA GLY A 134 10.06 -12.41 8.74
C GLY A 134 10.32 -12.51 7.23
N ILE A 135 9.29 -12.77 6.43
CA ILE A 135 9.41 -12.90 4.97
C ILE A 135 9.58 -11.51 4.35
N LYS A 136 10.67 -11.31 3.61
CA LYS A 136 10.90 -10.09 2.85
C LYS A 136 9.93 -9.97 1.67
N GLY A 137 9.55 -8.74 1.34
CA GLY A 137 8.64 -8.47 0.23
C GLY A 137 7.18 -8.83 0.51
N LEU A 138 6.83 -9.18 1.75
CA LEU A 138 5.45 -9.39 2.21
C LEU A 138 5.05 -8.21 3.11
N TYR A 139 3.93 -7.59 2.80
CA TYR A 139 3.41 -6.40 3.47
C TYR A 139 1.96 -6.56 3.88
N ASP A 140 1.51 -5.69 4.76
CA ASP A 140 0.15 -5.63 5.24
C ASP A 140 -0.51 -4.29 4.88
N ALA A 141 -1.81 -4.34 4.66
CA ALA A 141 -2.67 -3.18 4.55
C ALA A 141 -3.87 -3.37 5.47
N ARG A 142 -4.27 -2.31 6.17
CA ARG A 142 -5.49 -2.33 6.99
C ARG A 142 -6.68 -2.68 6.12
N ALA A 143 -7.55 -3.52 6.64
CA ALA A 143 -8.78 -3.93 6.00
C ALA A 143 -9.86 -4.16 7.07
N TYR A 144 -11.07 -4.32 6.63
CA TYR A 144 -12.18 -4.75 7.48
C TYR A 144 -12.80 -6.01 6.93
N LYS A 145 -13.33 -6.82 7.82
CA LYS A 145 -14.06 -8.05 7.49
C LYS A 145 -15.46 -7.95 8.06
N ARG A 146 -16.46 -8.17 7.23
CA ARG A 146 -17.85 -8.18 7.67
C ARG A 146 -18.15 -9.45 8.45
N LYS A 147 -18.76 -9.29 9.61
CA LYS A 147 -19.26 -10.40 10.43
C LYS A 147 -20.77 -10.28 10.64
N TYR A 148 -21.43 -11.43 10.60
CA TYR A 148 -22.87 -11.59 10.79
C TYR A 148 -23.08 -12.50 11.99
N PRO A 149 -23.22 -11.96 13.22
CA PRO A 149 -23.32 -12.76 14.45
C PRO A 149 -24.49 -13.73 14.45
N GLU A 150 -25.63 -13.32 13.90
CA GLU A 150 -26.86 -14.13 13.83
C GLU A 150 -26.84 -15.17 12.69
N GLY A 151 -25.77 -15.22 11.90
CA GLY A 151 -25.54 -16.22 10.87
C GLY A 151 -26.73 -16.39 9.92
N GLU A 152 -27.15 -17.63 9.73
CA GLU A 152 -28.22 -17.99 8.77
C GLU A 152 -29.58 -17.39 9.13
N ALA A 153 -29.87 -17.13 10.41
CA ALA A 153 -31.20 -16.63 10.86
C ALA A 153 -31.55 -15.26 10.24
N ALA A 154 -30.55 -14.42 10.04
CA ALA A 154 -30.74 -13.09 9.47
C ALA A 154 -30.24 -12.96 8.03
N ALA A 155 -29.57 -13.98 7.47
CA ALA A 155 -28.85 -13.92 6.21
C ALA A 155 -29.69 -13.44 5.03
N HIS A 156 -30.94 -13.93 4.90
CA HIS A 156 -31.85 -13.55 3.80
C HIS A 156 -32.31 -12.10 3.86
N VAL A 157 -32.40 -11.51 5.07
CA VAL A 157 -32.84 -10.12 5.25
C VAL A 157 -31.63 -9.18 5.18
N VAL A 158 -30.55 -9.50 5.89
CA VAL A 158 -29.35 -8.67 5.98
C VAL A 158 -28.55 -8.72 4.68
N GLY A 159 -28.46 -9.89 4.05
CA GLY A 159 -27.61 -10.12 2.89
C GLY A 159 -26.14 -10.27 3.26
N PHE A 160 -25.26 -10.04 2.29
CA PHE A 160 -23.82 -10.14 2.48
C PHE A 160 -23.06 -9.09 1.64
N THR A 161 -21.80 -8.89 1.99
CA THR A 161 -20.87 -8.03 1.25
C THR A 161 -19.83 -8.85 0.48
N ASN A 162 -19.29 -8.29 -0.58
CA ASN A 162 -18.13 -8.85 -1.27
C ASN A 162 -16.80 -8.52 -0.54
N VAL A 163 -15.68 -8.91 -1.13
CA VAL A 163 -14.33 -8.67 -0.57
C VAL A 163 -13.96 -7.17 -0.56
N GLU A 164 -14.59 -6.38 -1.39
CA GLU A 164 -14.48 -4.91 -1.44
C GLU A 164 -15.41 -4.19 -0.45
N ASP A 165 -16.06 -4.94 0.46
CA ASP A 165 -17.02 -4.43 1.46
C ASP A 165 -18.26 -3.77 0.85
N ARG A 166 -18.66 -4.15 -0.38
CA ARG A 166 -19.87 -3.68 -1.06
C ARG A 166 -21.01 -4.68 -0.89
N GLY A 167 -22.19 -4.14 -0.58
CA GLY A 167 -23.41 -4.95 -0.44
C GLY A 167 -23.78 -5.68 -1.73
N GLN A 168 -24.11 -6.97 -1.62
CA GLN A 168 -24.50 -7.81 -2.75
C GLN A 168 -25.97 -8.17 -2.71
N GLU A 169 -26.57 -8.29 -1.53
CA GLU A 169 -27.96 -8.67 -1.32
C GLU A 169 -28.54 -8.00 -0.07
N GLY A 170 -29.86 -8.05 0.07
CA GLY A 170 -30.61 -7.64 1.26
C GLY A 170 -30.42 -6.19 1.67
N VAL A 171 -30.42 -5.95 2.98
CA VAL A 171 -30.21 -4.63 3.58
C VAL A 171 -28.83 -4.07 3.23
N GLU A 172 -27.82 -4.94 3.16
CA GLU A 172 -26.45 -4.54 2.76
C GLU A 172 -26.42 -3.89 1.38
N LEU A 173 -27.17 -4.40 0.41
CA LEU A 173 -27.28 -3.81 -0.92
C LEU A 173 -28.19 -2.59 -0.94
N ALA A 174 -29.35 -2.67 -0.29
CA ALA A 174 -30.35 -1.61 -0.30
C ALA A 174 -29.83 -0.30 0.31
N PHE A 175 -28.99 -0.40 1.35
CA PHE A 175 -28.40 0.73 2.07
C PHE A 175 -26.87 0.83 1.87
N ASP A 176 -26.36 0.31 0.75
CA ASP A 176 -24.91 0.26 0.52
C ASP A 176 -24.23 1.61 0.67
N ARG A 177 -24.82 2.68 0.10
CA ARG A 177 -24.28 4.05 0.18
C ARG A 177 -24.30 4.65 1.58
N ASP A 178 -25.28 4.28 2.39
CA ASP A 178 -25.43 4.79 3.77
C ASP A 178 -24.52 4.03 4.73
N LEU A 179 -24.27 2.76 4.43
CA LEU A 179 -23.40 1.89 5.21
C LEU A 179 -21.93 2.07 4.87
N GLU A 180 -21.61 2.46 3.63
CA GLU A 180 -20.25 2.72 3.18
C GLU A 180 -19.65 3.89 3.98
N GLY A 181 -18.53 3.66 4.65
CA GLY A 181 -17.79 4.69 5.35
C GLY A 181 -17.10 5.64 4.36
N ARG A 182 -16.68 6.81 4.85
CA ARG A 182 -15.83 7.72 4.08
C ARG A 182 -14.39 7.57 4.54
N ASP A 183 -13.50 7.19 3.63
CA ASP A 183 -12.08 7.04 3.93
C ASP A 183 -11.49 8.37 4.42
N GLY A 184 -10.71 8.28 5.49
CA GLY A 184 -9.95 9.40 6.01
C GLY A 184 -8.62 9.53 5.26
N GLN A 185 -8.18 10.78 5.04
CA GLN A 185 -6.84 11.09 4.53
C GLN A 185 -6.05 11.74 5.66
N CYS A 186 -4.85 11.20 5.92
CA CYS A 186 -3.86 11.78 6.84
C CYS A 186 -2.60 12.17 6.07
#